data_2147a661830ad2692593d0c5a87b3c2f
#
_entry.id   2147a661830ad2692593d0c5a87b3c2f
#
_cell.length_a   1.000
_cell.length_b   1.000
_cell.length_c   1.000
_cell.angle_alpha   90.00
_cell.angle_beta   90.00
_cell.angle_gamma   90.00
#
_symmetry.space_group_name_H-M   'P 1'
#
loop_
_entity.id
_entity.type
_entity.pdbx_description
1 polymer ?
#
loop_
_entity_poly.entity_id
_entity_poly.type
_entity_poly.pdbx_seq_one_letter_code
_entity_poly.pdbx_strand_id
1 'polypeptide(L)'
;MLSRRIIPCLDVRDGQVVKGVRFRDHVVMGEIVELALRYRDEGADELVFYDITASPEGRSVDRGWVERVARVIDIPFCVAGGIRSVDDARAVLHAGADKISVNSPALERPALIDELAAAFGVQCVVVGIDSLRDADGQWRVRQYTGDPSKTQALARRTLDWIVEAQQRGAGEIVLNCMGSDGVREGYDLEQLGAARGICHVPLIASGGAGAAEHFRDAFISADVDGALAASVFHSGAIAIPALKNYLHGQGVAMRL
;
A
#
# COMPACT_ATOMS: atom_id res chain seq x y z
N MET A 1 18.30 10.22 11.36
CA MET A 1 16.87 9.92 11.36
C MET A 1 16.56 9.43 9.95
N LEU A 2 15.77 8.38 9.77
CA LEU A 2 15.37 7.92 8.45
C LEU A 2 14.31 8.89 7.88
N SER A 3 14.38 9.18 6.57
CA SER A 3 13.40 10.01 5.89
C SER A 3 12.05 9.29 5.80
N ARG A 4 10.95 10.04 5.97
CA ARG A 4 9.60 9.53 5.74
C ARG A 4 9.34 9.41 4.24
N ARG A 5 8.50 8.47 3.85
CA ARG A 5 8.23 8.15 2.45
C ARG A 5 6.88 8.68 1.99
N ILE A 6 6.86 9.34 0.83
CA ILE A 6 5.65 9.66 0.07
C ILE A 6 5.51 8.62 -1.02
N ILE A 7 4.39 7.89 -0.99
CA ILE A 7 4.20 6.67 -1.77
C ILE A 7 2.94 6.80 -2.64
N PRO A 8 3.05 7.17 -3.92
CA PRO A 8 1.93 7.07 -4.86
C PRO A 8 1.49 5.61 -5.05
N CYS A 9 0.16 5.40 -5.03
CA CYS A 9 -0.47 4.11 -5.26
C CYS A 9 -1.15 4.11 -6.63
N LEU A 10 -0.90 3.06 -7.44
CA LEU A 10 -1.41 2.91 -8.78
C LEU A 10 -2.22 1.60 -8.88
N ASP A 11 -3.53 1.72 -9.04
CA ASP A 11 -4.42 0.59 -9.33
C ASP A 11 -4.24 0.19 -10.79
N VAL A 12 -3.81 -1.03 -11.06
CA VAL A 12 -3.53 -1.54 -12.41
C VAL A 12 -4.62 -2.50 -12.85
N ARG A 13 -5.14 -2.25 -14.05
CA ARG A 13 -6.05 -3.13 -14.77
C ARG A 13 -5.61 -3.22 -16.22
N ASP A 14 -5.37 -4.44 -16.70
CA ASP A 14 -4.97 -4.70 -18.08
C ASP A 14 -3.78 -3.84 -18.57
N GLY A 15 -2.79 -3.62 -17.68
CA GLY A 15 -1.61 -2.81 -17.95
C GLY A 15 -1.81 -1.30 -17.99
N GLN A 16 -3.00 -0.83 -17.65
CA GLN A 16 -3.33 0.60 -17.50
C GLN A 16 -3.59 0.96 -16.04
N VAL A 17 -3.26 2.18 -15.68
CA VAL A 17 -3.63 2.70 -14.37
C VAL A 17 -5.05 3.21 -14.40
N VAL A 18 -5.83 2.73 -13.46
CA VAL A 18 -7.24 3.11 -13.32
C VAL A 18 -7.50 3.71 -11.94
N LYS A 19 -8.58 4.47 -11.82
CA LYS A 19 -9.11 4.91 -10.53
C LYS A 19 -10.60 4.69 -10.49
N GLY A 20 -11.07 3.97 -9.48
CA GLY A 20 -12.48 3.79 -9.19
C GLY A 20 -12.92 4.68 -8.03
N VAL A 21 -14.20 5.02 -8.00
CA VAL A 21 -14.85 5.57 -6.81
C VAL A 21 -15.42 4.38 -6.03
N ARG A 22 -14.90 4.11 -4.83
CA ARG A 22 -15.27 2.95 -4.00
C ARG A 22 -15.21 1.62 -4.78
N PHE A 23 -14.10 1.43 -5.52
CA PHE A 23 -13.86 0.23 -6.35
C PHE A 23 -14.91 0.00 -7.47
N ARG A 24 -15.60 1.05 -7.92
CA ARG A 24 -16.56 1.03 -9.04
C ARG A 24 -16.23 2.11 -10.05
N ASP A 25 -16.80 2.00 -11.25
CA ASP A 25 -16.70 3.02 -12.30
C ASP A 25 -15.25 3.46 -12.59
N HIS A 26 -14.40 2.47 -12.89
CA HIS A 26 -12.99 2.71 -13.14
C HIS A 26 -12.80 3.63 -14.35
N VAL A 27 -12.14 4.75 -14.11
CA VAL A 27 -11.67 5.68 -15.14
C VAL A 27 -10.18 5.42 -15.38
N VAL A 28 -9.78 5.33 -16.64
CA VAL A 28 -8.37 5.22 -17.02
C VAL A 28 -7.67 6.54 -16.71
N MET A 29 -6.61 6.46 -15.91
CA MET A 29 -5.80 7.62 -15.51
C MET A 29 -4.61 7.84 -16.43
N GLY A 30 -4.14 6.79 -17.11
CA GLY A 30 -3.03 6.83 -18.05
C GLY A 30 -2.30 5.49 -18.17
N GLU A 31 -1.28 5.47 -19.03
CA GLU A 31 -0.39 4.33 -19.18
C GLU A 31 0.50 4.17 -17.94
N ILE A 32 0.72 2.93 -17.54
CA ILE A 32 1.43 2.59 -16.30
C ILE A 32 2.86 3.13 -16.27
N VAL A 33 3.57 3.04 -17.40
CA VAL A 33 4.97 3.49 -17.51
C VAL A 33 5.06 5.02 -17.45
N GLU A 34 4.13 5.73 -18.11
CA GLU A 34 4.10 7.20 -18.10
C GLU A 34 3.86 7.74 -16.68
N LEU A 35 2.93 7.13 -15.96
CA LEU A 35 2.65 7.55 -14.57
C LEU A 35 3.77 7.17 -13.60
N ALA A 36 4.41 6.02 -13.79
CA ALA A 36 5.58 5.64 -13.00
C ALA A 36 6.73 6.63 -13.18
N LEU A 37 7.04 7.02 -14.43
CA LEU A 37 8.04 8.05 -14.75
C LEU A 37 7.66 9.40 -14.15
N ARG A 38 6.42 9.84 -14.31
CA ARG A 38 5.93 11.08 -13.75
C ARG A 38 6.17 11.15 -12.24
N TYR A 39 5.75 10.14 -11.48
CA TYR A 39 5.91 10.17 -10.02
C TYR A 39 7.36 10.04 -9.57
N ARG A 40 8.19 9.26 -10.29
CA ARG A 40 9.63 9.25 -10.06
C ARG A 40 10.22 10.66 -10.25
N ASP A 41 9.89 11.33 -11.35
CA ASP A 41 10.41 12.68 -11.68
C ASP A 41 9.87 13.75 -10.72
N GLU A 42 8.66 13.56 -10.19
CA GLU A 42 8.10 14.40 -9.11
C GLU A 42 8.75 14.11 -7.74
N GLY A 43 9.64 13.11 -7.64
CA GLY A 43 10.38 12.81 -6.42
C GLY A 43 9.63 11.91 -5.42
N ALA A 44 8.75 11.03 -5.88
CA ALA A 44 8.21 9.95 -5.04
C ALA A 44 9.35 9.12 -4.42
N ASP A 45 9.16 8.64 -3.19
CA ASP A 45 10.18 7.84 -2.51
C ASP A 45 10.05 6.34 -2.82
N GLU A 46 8.86 5.91 -3.18
CA GLU A 46 8.51 4.54 -3.53
C GLU A 46 7.20 4.56 -4.33
N LEU A 47 6.95 3.55 -5.18
CA LEU A 47 5.65 3.34 -5.82
C LEU A 47 5.02 2.02 -5.37
N VAL A 48 3.70 1.98 -5.30
CA VAL A 48 2.96 0.73 -5.07
C VAL A 48 1.98 0.51 -6.21
N PHE A 49 2.03 -0.67 -6.81
CA PHE A 49 1.12 -1.09 -7.87
C PHE A 49 0.22 -2.22 -7.36
N TYR A 50 -1.08 -2.03 -7.44
CA TYR A 50 -2.07 -3.05 -7.16
C TYR A 50 -2.67 -3.60 -8.46
N ASP A 51 -2.36 -4.85 -8.84
CA ASP A 51 -3.13 -5.53 -9.90
C ASP A 51 -4.50 -5.91 -9.33
N ILE A 52 -5.50 -5.06 -9.58
CA ILE A 52 -6.84 -5.19 -8.99
C ILE A 52 -7.67 -6.30 -9.63
N THR A 53 -7.23 -6.84 -10.77
CA THR A 53 -7.93 -7.91 -11.50
C THR A 53 -7.34 -9.28 -11.24
N ALA A 54 -6.07 -9.39 -10.88
CA ALA A 54 -5.38 -10.67 -10.69
C ALA A 54 -6.05 -11.57 -9.63
N SER A 55 -6.35 -11.02 -8.44
CA SER A 55 -6.99 -11.79 -7.37
C SER A 55 -8.42 -12.21 -7.68
N PRO A 56 -9.33 -11.32 -8.15
CA PRO A 56 -10.70 -11.69 -8.52
C PRO A 56 -10.79 -12.72 -9.64
N GLU A 57 -9.88 -12.67 -10.62
CA GLU A 57 -9.83 -13.57 -11.79
C GLU A 57 -9.07 -14.87 -11.53
N GLY A 58 -8.49 -15.03 -10.36
CA GLY A 58 -7.75 -16.23 -10.01
C GLY A 58 -6.42 -16.38 -10.76
N ARG A 59 -5.87 -15.30 -11.33
CA ARG A 59 -4.59 -15.29 -12.05
C ARG A 59 -3.46 -14.68 -11.22
N SER A 60 -2.23 -14.90 -11.64
CA SER A 60 -1.04 -14.18 -11.13
C SER A 60 -0.89 -12.83 -11.82
N VAL A 61 -0.07 -11.95 -11.24
CA VAL A 61 0.29 -10.65 -11.82
C VAL A 61 0.87 -10.82 -13.23
N ASP A 62 0.48 -9.96 -14.16
CA ASP A 62 1.13 -9.90 -15.48
C ASP A 62 2.53 -9.28 -15.36
N ARG A 63 3.55 -10.10 -15.54
CA ARG A 63 4.97 -9.71 -15.47
C ARG A 63 5.38 -8.71 -16.55
N GLY A 64 4.68 -8.68 -17.66
CA GLY A 64 5.03 -7.82 -18.79
C GLY A 64 5.00 -6.34 -18.44
N TRP A 65 4.04 -5.88 -17.66
CA TRP A 65 4.05 -4.49 -17.19
C TRP A 65 5.06 -4.27 -16.06
N VAL A 66 5.30 -5.25 -15.17
CA VAL A 66 6.32 -5.15 -14.11
C VAL A 66 7.69 -4.91 -14.70
N GLU A 67 8.09 -5.71 -15.71
CA GLU A 67 9.37 -5.56 -16.42
C GLU A 67 9.50 -4.19 -17.12
N ARG A 68 8.41 -3.68 -17.69
CA ARG A 68 8.42 -2.36 -18.35
C ARG A 68 8.66 -1.23 -17.33
N VAL A 69 8.00 -1.30 -16.18
CA VAL A 69 8.20 -0.34 -15.08
C VAL A 69 9.63 -0.42 -14.54
N ALA A 70 10.11 -1.62 -14.23
CA ALA A 70 11.46 -1.85 -13.69
C ALA A 70 12.60 -1.31 -14.57
N ARG A 71 12.38 -1.23 -15.90
CA ARG A 71 13.39 -0.71 -16.84
C ARG A 71 13.51 0.81 -16.84
N VAL A 72 12.52 1.53 -16.31
CA VAL A 72 12.42 2.99 -16.50
C VAL A 72 12.48 3.78 -15.21
N ILE A 73 12.26 3.16 -14.04
CA ILE A 73 12.35 3.84 -12.75
C ILE A 73 13.57 3.36 -11.97
N ASP A 74 14.10 4.22 -11.14
CA ASP A 74 15.27 4.02 -10.26
C ASP A 74 14.92 4.21 -8.77
N ILE A 75 13.63 4.29 -8.46
CA ILE A 75 13.09 4.27 -7.10
C ILE A 75 12.45 2.92 -6.80
N PRO A 76 12.43 2.48 -5.53
CA PRO A 76 11.83 1.20 -5.16
C PRO A 76 10.35 1.13 -5.54
N PHE A 77 9.89 -0.06 -5.92
CA PHE A 77 8.47 -0.29 -6.09
C PHE A 77 8.00 -1.64 -5.56
N CYS A 78 6.78 -1.64 -5.06
CA CYS A 78 6.08 -2.80 -4.53
C CYS A 78 4.96 -3.22 -5.48
N VAL A 79 4.79 -4.52 -5.66
CA VAL A 79 3.68 -5.09 -6.45
C VAL A 79 2.76 -5.91 -5.56
N ALA A 80 1.47 -5.65 -5.68
CA ALA A 80 0.40 -6.34 -4.96
C ALA A 80 -0.66 -6.90 -5.92
N GLY A 81 -1.40 -7.89 -5.44
CA GLY A 81 -2.46 -8.58 -6.19
C GLY A 81 -1.98 -9.92 -6.75
N GLY A 82 -2.82 -10.96 -6.68
CA GLY A 82 -2.59 -12.26 -7.30
C GLY A 82 -1.41 -13.10 -6.79
N ILE A 83 -0.72 -12.71 -5.72
CA ILE A 83 0.42 -13.44 -5.13
C ILE A 83 -0.08 -14.41 -4.08
N ARG A 84 0.01 -15.72 -4.34
CA ARG A 84 -0.53 -16.79 -3.49
C ARG A 84 0.52 -17.84 -3.11
N SER A 85 1.68 -17.78 -3.71
CA SER A 85 2.76 -18.74 -3.54
C SER A 85 4.12 -18.08 -3.63
N VAL A 86 5.15 -18.80 -3.17
CA VAL A 86 6.55 -18.41 -3.34
C VAL A 86 6.91 -18.27 -4.84
N ASP A 87 6.32 -19.08 -5.70
CA ASP A 87 6.61 -19.02 -7.14
C ASP A 87 5.98 -17.78 -7.81
N ASP A 88 4.76 -17.38 -7.40
CA ASP A 88 4.18 -16.10 -7.85
C ASP A 88 5.07 -14.93 -7.43
N ALA A 89 5.48 -14.90 -6.16
CA ALA A 89 6.37 -13.86 -5.63
C ALA A 89 7.71 -13.81 -6.36
N ARG A 90 8.33 -15.00 -6.58
CA ARG A 90 9.59 -15.13 -7.32
C ARG A 90 9.47 -14.55 -8.73
N ALA A 91 8.38 -14.83 -9.42
CA ALA A 91 8.15 -14.35 -10.77
C ALA A 91 8.06 -12.82 -10.82
N VAL A 92 7.41 -12.19 -9.83
CA VAL A 92 7.27 -10.73 -9.73
C VAL A 92 8.60 -10.07 -9.36
N LEU A 93 9.33 -10.61 -8.37
CA LEU A 93 10.64 -10.09 -7.97
C LEU A 93 11.68 -10.22 -9.09
N HIS A 94 11.69 -11.35 -9.82
CA HIS A 94 12.57 -11.52 -10.99
C HIS A 94 12.19 -10.59 -12.15
N ALA A 95 10.94 -10.16 -12.26
CA ALA A 95 10.53 -9.15 -13.23
C ALA A 95 10.99 -7.73 -12.86
N GLY A 96 11.58 -7.55 -11.67
CA GLY A 96 12.27 -6.35 -11.23
C GLY A 96 11.58 -5.56 -10.11
N ALA A 97 10.49 -6.07 -9.51
CA ALA A 97 9.93 -5.48 -8.31
C ALA A 97 10.89 -5.64 -7.11
N ASP A 98 10.97 -4.63 -6.24
CA ASP A 98 11.79 -4.68 -5.02
C ASP A 98 11.06 -5.38 -3.87
N LYS A 99 9.73 -5.25 -3.84
CA LYS A 99 8.87 -5.81 -2.79
C LYS A 99 7.62 -6.42 -3.40
N ILE A 100 7.05 -7.36 -2.67
CA ILE A 100 5.72 -7.91 -2.94
C ILE A 100 4.81 -7.65 -1.76
N SER A 101 3.52 -7.44 -2.03
CA SER A 101 2.52 -7.28 -0.97
C SER A 101 1.44 -8.36 -1.04
N VAL A 102 1.17 -8.96 0.10
CA VAL A 102 0.12 -9.97 0.27
C VAL A 102 -0.92 -9.50 1.30
N ASN A 103 -2.19 -9.82 1.05
CA ASN A 103 -3.31 -9.54 1.94
C ASN A 103 -4.18 -10.81 2.07
N SER A 104 -5.24 -10.97 1.26
CA SER A 104 -6.18 -12.09 1.36
C SER A 104 -5.52 -13.48 1.38
N PRO A 105 -4.52 -13.79 0.54
CA PRO A 105 -3.82 -15.08 0.61
C PRO A 105 -3.11 -15.33 1.94
N ALA A 106 -2.55 -14.27 2.56
CA ALA A 106 -1.91 -14.39 3.87
C ALA A 106 -2.93 -14.55 5.00
N LEU A 107 -4.13 -14.00 4.87
CA LEU A 107 -5.22 -14.20 5.83
C LEU A 107 -5.77 -15.64 5.78
N GLU A 108 -5.83 -16.24 4.59
CA GLU A 108 -6.24 -17.63 4.38
C GLU A 108 -5.18 -18.63 4.88
N ARG A 109 -3.93 -18.34 4.59
CA ARG A 109 -2.79 -19.18 4.92
C ARG A 109 -1.64 -18.33 5.47
N PRO A 110 -1.65 -18.02 6.78
CA PRO A 110 -0.63 -17.19 7.41
C PRO A 110 0.81 -17.67 7.21
N ALA A 111 1.03 -18.99 7.09
CA ALA A 111 2.32 -19.59 6.78
C ALA A 111 2.94 -19.09 5.45
N LEU A 112 2.14 -18.50 4.54
CA LEU A 112 2.66 -17.87 3.33
C LEU A 112 3.67 -16.76 3.65
N ILE A 113 3.45 -16.00 4.73
CA ILE A 113 4.38 -14.93 5.14
C ILE A 113 5.73 -15.55 5.53
N ASP A 114 5.73 -16.62 6.32
CA ASP A 114 6.95 -17.34 6.75
C ASP A 114 7.73 -17.87 5.52
N GLU A 115 7.02 -18.47 4.57
CA GLU A 115 7.60 -19.01 3.33
C GLU A 115 8.23 -17.92 2.46
N LEU A 116 7.54 -16.79 2.29
CA LEU A 116 8.03 -15.65 1.52
C LEU A 116 9.25 -15.02 2.18
N ALA A 117 9.20 -14.82 3.50
CA ALA A 117 10.31 -14.26 4.27
C ALA A 117 11.55 -15.18 4.22
N ALA A 118 11.37 -16.49 4.32
CA ALA A 118 12.45 -17.47 4.20
C ALA A 118 13.07 -17.50 2.80
N ALA A 119 12.25 -17.32 1.74
CA ALA A 119 12.72 -17.38 0.36
C ALA A 119 13.41 -16.10 -0.13
N PHE A 120 12.97 -14.92 0.31
CA PHE A 120 13.38 -13.62 -0.27
C PHE A 120 13.93 -12.63 0.76
N GLY A 121 13.86 -12.94 2.05
CA GLY A 121 14.16 -12.02 3.15
C GLY A 121 12.96 -11.16 3.53
N VAL A 122 12.88 -10.80 4.81
CA VAL A 122 11.76 -10.03 5.37
C VAL A 122 11.55 -8.69 4.66
N GLN A 123 12.62 -8.03 4.21
CA GLN A 123 12.60 -6.73 3.54
C GLN A 123 11.80 -6.72 2.22
N CYS A 124 11.60 -7.88 1.59
CA CYS A 124 10.81 -8.03 0.36
C CYS A 124 9.32 -8.26 0.64
N VAL A 125 8.94 -8.56 1.89
CA VAL A 125 7.58 -9.00 2.25
C VAL A 125 6.80 -7.89 2.93
N VAL A 126 5.81 -7.36 2.21
CA VAL A 126 4.85 -6.39 2.73
C VAL A 126 3.54 -7.10 3.02
N VAL A 127 2.94 -6.86 4.18
CA VAL A 127 1.59 -7.32 4.48
C VAL A 127 0.63 -6.13 4.43
N GLY A 128 -0.25 -6.13 3.42
CA GLY A 128 -1.37 -5.20 3.33
C GLY A 128 -2.51 -5.63 4.24
N ILE A 129 -3.07 -4.70 4.97
CA ILE A 129 -4.16 -4.95 5.92
C ILE A 129 -5.29 -3.98 5.66
N ASP A 130 -6.39 -4.48 5.13
CA ASP A 130 -7.63 -3.70 5.04
C ASP A 130 -8.38 -3.82 6.35
N SER A 131 -8.61 -2.69 6.99
CA SER A 131 -9.20 -2.61 8.33
C SER A 131 -10.42 -1.70 8.36
N LEU A 132 -11.44 -2.15 9.06
CA LEU A 132 -12.66 -1.36 9.28
C LEU A 132 -13.07 -1.44 10.76
N ARG A 133 -13.52 -0.32 11.31
CA ARG A 133 -14.11 -0.26 12.65
C ARG A 133 -15.55 -0.77 12.59
N ASP A 134 -15.83 -1.82 13.34
CA ASP A 134 -17.18 -2.40 13.43
C ASP A 134 -18.06 -1.63 14.42
N ALA A 135 -19.34 -1.99 14.43
CA ALA A 135 -20.34 -1.35 15.31
C ALA A 135 -20.03 -1.48 16.80
N ASP A 136 -19.23 -2.49 17.21
CA ASP A 136 -18.75 -2.67 18.59
C ASP A 136 -17.50 -1.84 18.92
N GLY A 137 -17.06 -0.98 17.98
CA GLY A 137 -15.89 -0.12 18.13
C GLY A 137 -14.54 -0.80 17.89
N GLN A 138 -14.51 -2.10 17.52
CA GLN A 138 -13.28 -2.83 17.29
C GLN A 138 -12.84 -2.75 15.84
N TRP A 139 -11.54 -2.56 15.59
CA TRP A 139 -10.96 -2.69 14.26
C TRP A 139 -10.78 -4.16 13.89
N ARG A 140 -11.39 -4.56 12.79
CA ARG A 140 -11.29 -5.92 12.25
C ARG A 140 -10.82 -5.92 10.82
N VAL A 141 -10.11 -6.99 10.49
CA VAL A 141 -9.57 -7.22 9.15
C VAL A 141 -10.70 -7.50 8.15
N ARG A 142 -10.55 -6.99 6.94
CA ARG A 142 -11.39 -7.29 5.78
C ARG A 142 -10.59 -8.05 4.74
N GLN A 143 -11.25 -8.93 4.02
CA GLN A 143 -10.67 -9.78 2.99
C GLN A 143 -11.41 -9.60 1.67
N TYR A 144 -10.74 -9.79 0.54
CA TYR A 144 -11.31 -9.63 -0.81
C TYR A 144 -11.89 -8.25 -1.11
N THR A 145 -11.29 -7.22 -0.57
CA THR A 145 -11.78 -5.83 -0.63
C THR A 145 -11.72 -5.20 -2.01
N GLY A 146 -10.96 -5.79 -2.95
CA GLY A 146 -10.96 -5.37 -4.36
C GLY A 146 -12.28 -5.56 -5.09
N ASP A 147 -13.20 -6.37 -4.54
CA ASP A 147 -14.56 -6.55 -5.04
C ASP A 147 -15.56 -6.39 -3.87
N PRO A 148 -16.34 -5.31 -3.84
CA PRO A 148 -17.31 -5.08 -2.76
C PRO A 148 -18.33 -6.22 -2.57
N SER A 149 -18.62 -6.98 -3.63
CA SER A 149 -19.56 -8.13 -3.57
C SER A 149 -18.94 -9.35 -2.89
N LYS A 150 -17.60 -9.42 -2.82
CA LYS A 150 -16.84 -10.51 -2.23
C LYS A 150 -16.21 -10.15 -0.89
N THR A 151 -16.24 -8.87 -0.50
CA THR A 151 -15.64 -8.41 0.74
C THR A 151 -16.20 -9.17 1.94
N GLN A 152 -15.31 -9.72 2.76
CA GLN A 152 -15.64 -10.50 3.95
C GLN A 152 -15.09 -9.81 5.20
N ALA A 153 -15.95 -9.71 6.21
CA ALA A 153 -15.54 -9.33 7.55
C ALA A 153 -15.00 -10.56 8.29
N LEU A 154 -13.79 -10.49 8.80
CA LEU A 154 -13.20 -11.53 9.62
C LEU A 154 -13.38 -11.20 11.11
N ALA A 155 -13.50 -12.23 11.96
CA ALA A 155 -13.51 -12.05 13.41
C ALA A 155 -12.14 -11.58 13.95
N ARG A 156 -11.09 -11.69 13.14
CA ARG A 156 -9.71 -11.35 13.50
C ARG A 156 -9.58 -9.84 13.72
N ARG A 157 -9.05 -9.43 14.88
CA ARG A 157 -8.75 -8.03 15.18
C ARG A 157 -7.53 -7.57 14.40
N THR A 158 -7.57 -6.33 13.92
CA THR A 158 -6.48 -5.75 13.11
C THR A 158 -5.16 -5.72 13.88
N LEU A 159 -5.17 -5.30 15.15
CA LEU A 159 -3.95 -5.22 15.96
C LEU A 159 -3.34 -6.59 16.23
N ASP A 160 -4.15 -7.61 16.49
CA ASP A 160 -3.67 -8.99 16.68
C ASP A 160 -3.02 -9.52 15.40
N TRP A 161 -3.60 -9.19 14.23
CA TRP A 161 -3.05 -9.58 12.94
C TRP A 161 -1.73 -8.87 12.62
N ILE A 162 -1.58 -7.59 12.97
CA ILE A 162 -0.31 -6.87 12.83
C ILE A 162 0.80 -7.57 13.63
N VAL A 163 0.53 -7.98 14.86
CA VAL A 163 1.50 -8.71 15.69
C VAL A 163 1.86 -10.05 15.06
N GLU A 164 0.86 -10.85 14.66
CA GLU A 164 1.09 -12.16 14.03
C GLU A 164 1.88 -12.03 12.73
N ALA A 165 1.54 -11.08 11.86
CA ALA A 165 2.22 -10.87 10.58
C ALA A 165 3.72 -10.57 10.78
N GLN A 166 4.07 -9.72 11.75
CA GLN A 166 5.45 -9.42 12.10
C GLN A 166 6.20 -10.65 12.61
N GLN A 167 5.58 -11.44 13.51
CA GLN A 167 6.17 -12.67 14.05
C GLN A 167 6.46 -13.70 12.95
N ARG A 168 5.70 -13.68 11.85
CA ARG A 168 5.88 -14.54 10.68
C ARG A 168 6.89 -14.01 9.66
N GLY A 169 7.40 -12.79 9.84
CA GLY A 169 8.43 -12.22 8.98
C GLY A 169 7.93 -11.17 7.99
N ALA A 170 6.79 -10.53 8.25
CA ALA A 170 6.45 -9.30 7.53
C ALA A 170 7.51 -8.22 7.81
N GLY A 171 8.14 -7.71 6.78
CA GLY A 171 9.16 -6.66 6.89
C GLY A 171 8.58 -5.26 6.78
N GLU A 172 7.30 -5.12 6.39
CA GLU A 172 6.58 -3.86 6.30
C GLU A 172 5.07 -4.13 6.43
N ILE A 173 4.35 -3.21 7.07
CA ILE A 173 2.88 -3.24 7.19
C ILE A 173 2.30 -2.02 6.45
N VAL A 174 1.40 -2.25 5.52
CA VAL A 174 0.53 -1.22 4.94
C VAL A 174 -0.84 -1.33 5.57
N LEU A 175 -1.23 -0.35 6.38
CA LEU A 175 -2.54 -0.33 7.04
C LEU A 175 -3.49 0.58 6.27
N ASN A 176 -4.44 -0.02 5.57
CA ASN A 176 -5.51 0.67 4.86
C ASN A 176 -6.73 0.81 5.77
N CYS A 177 -6.99 2.03 6.23
CA CYS A 177 -8.12 2.37 7.07
C CYS A 177 -9.35 2.64 6.18
N MET A 178 -10.13 1.58 5.90
CA MET A 178 -11.24 1.59 4.93
C MET A 178 -12.33 2.62 5.25
N GLY A 179 -12.53 2.96 6.52
CA GLY A 179 -13.49 3.99 6.94
C GLY A 179 -13.13 5.38 6.43
N SER A 180 -11.84 5.66 6.25
CA SER A 180 -11.31 6.92 5.75
C SER A 180 -11.02 6.89 4.25
N ASP A 181 -10.96 5.70 3.62
CA ASP A 181 -10.56 5.58 2.23
C ASP A 181 -11.57 6.23 1.28
N GLY A 182 -11.04 7.09 0.39
CA GLY A 182 -11.83 7.87 -0.56
C GLY A 182 -12.57 9.08 0.03
N VAL A 183 -12.60 9.25 1.35
CA VAL A 183 -13.31 10.34 2.04
C VAL A 183 -12.54 11.67 1.95
N ARG A 184 -11.20 11.62 1.90
CA ARG A 184 -10.29 12.79 1.83
C ARG A 184 -10.33 13.71 3.05
N GLU A 185 -10.73 13.22 4.21
CA GLU A 185 -10.84 13.98 5.47
C GLU A 185 -9.69 13.71 6.45
N GLY A 186 -8.67 12.96 6.02
CA GLY A 186 -7.50 12.62 6.81
C GLY A 186 -7.35 11.12 7.03
N TYR A 187 -6.14 10.72 7.38
CA TYR A 187 -5.86 9.35 7.81
C TYR A 187 -6.48 9.08 9.19
N ASP A 188 -6.82 7.81 9.47
CA ASP A 188 -7.31 7.39 10.79
C ASP A 188 -6.14 7.37 11.80
N LEU A 189 -5.88 8.53 12.41
CA LEU A 189 -4.77 8.72 13.35
C LEU A 189 -4.92 7.87 14.61
N GLU A 190 -6.17 7.60 15.05
CA GLU A 190 -6.44 6.75 16.21
C GLU A 190 -5.96 5.32 15.95
N GLN A 191 -6.37 4.74 14.80
CA GLN A 191 -5.98 3.38 14.44
C GLN A 191 -4.48 3.28 14.14
N LEU A 192 -3.92 4.25 13.40
CA LEU A 192 -2.50 4.29 13.08
C LEU A 192 -1.63 4.42 14.33
N GLY A 193 -2.00 5.27 15.27
CA GLY A 193 -1.29 5.41 16.55
C GLY A 193 -1.34 4.13 17.39
N ALA A 194 -2.50 3.46 17.45
CA ALA A 194 -2.63 2.17 18.12
C ALA A 194 -1.76 1.09 17.44
N ALA A 195 -1.74 1.06 16.09
CA ALA A 195 -0.89 0.17 15.33
C ALA A 195 0.60 0.47 15.56
N ARG A 196 1.01 1.75 15.59
CA ARG A 196 2.41 2.14 15.84
C ARG A 196 2.93 1.60 17.17
N GLY A 197 2.09 1.60 18.19
CA GLY A 197 2.47 1.13 19.53
C GLY A 197 2.89 -0.35 19.61
N ILE A 198 2.54 -1.15 18.60
CA ILE A 198 2.82 -2.59 18.51
C ILE A 198 3.59 -2.99 17.24
N CYS A 199 3.80 -2.05 16.31
CA CYS A 199 4.48 -2.31 15.05
C CYS A 199 5.96 -1.93 15.18
N HIS A 200 6.86 -2.90 14.99
CA HIS A 200 8.31 -2.74 15.08
C HIS A 200 9.00 -2.72 13.72
N VAL A 201 8.24 -2.96 12.65
CA VAL A 201 8.64 -2.80 11.26
C VAL A 201 8.10 -1.49 10.69
N PRO A 202 8.52 -1.03 9.52
CA PRO A 202 7.93 0.12 8.85
C PRO A 202 6.40 0.00 8.75
N LEU A 203 5.71 1.06 9.18
CA LEU A 203 4.24 1.19 9.12
C LEU A 203 3.88 2.25 8.09
N ILE A 204 3.07 1.88 7.11
CA ILE A 204 2.61 2.75 6.04
C ILE A 204 1.12 3.04 6.22
N ALA A 205 0.78 4.32 6.30
CA ALA A 205 -0.60 4.77 6.35
C ALA A 205 -1.24 4.73 4.96
N SER A 206 -2.47 4.23 4.87
CA SER A 206 -3.29 4.22 3.66
C SER A 206 -4.74 4.53 3.97
N GLY A 207 -5.40 5.25 3.05
CA GLY A 207 -6.81 5.66 3.15
C GLY A 207 -7.03 6.98 3.90
N GLY A 208 -7.59 7.99 3.19
CA GLY A 208 -8.04 9.25 3.80
C GLY A 208 -7.30 10.52 3.36
N ALA A 209 -6.18 10.43 2.64
CA ALA A 209 -5.44 11.61 2.21
C ALA A 209 -6.27 12.57 1.34
N GLY A 210 -6.31 13.85 1.72
CA GLY A 210 -7.03 14.90 0.99
C GLY A 210 -6.31 16.23 0.93
N ALA A 211 -5.43 16.51 1.92
CA ALA A 211 -4.68 17.76 2.05
C ALA A 211 -3.26 17.47 2.57
N ALA A 212 -2.34 18.44 2.44
CA ALA A 212 -0.95 18.29 2.89
C ALA A 212 -0.85 18.08 4.41
N GLU A 213 -1.74 18.71 5.16
CA GLU A 213 -1.85 18.60 6.61
C GLU A 213 -2.12 17.15 7.05
N HIS A 214 -2.87 16.38 6.28
CA HIS A 214 -3.15 14.99 6.58
C HIS A 214 -1.89 14.12 6.61
N PHE A 215 -0.96 14.38 5.68
CA PHE A 215 0.35 13.72 5.67
C PHE A 215 1.21 14.14 6.87
N ARG A 216 1.23 15.45 7.21
CA ARG A 216 1.92 15.95 8.39
C ARG A 216 1.41 15.25 9.64
N ASP A 217 0.10 15.16 9.82
CA ASP A 217 -0.53 14.59 11.00
C ASP A 217 -0.25 13.08 11.10
N ALA A 218 -0.25 12.35 9.99
CA ALA A 218 0.16 10.94 9.97
C ALA A 218 1.63 10.76 10.40
N PHE A 219 2.53 11.61 9.94
CA PHE A 219 3.95 11.51 10.31
C PHE A 219 4.25 11.98 11.73
N ILE A 220 3.62 13.07 12.19
CA ILE A 220 3.92 13.65 13.51
C ILE A 220 3.12 12.98 14.62
N SER A 221 1.82 12.77 14.40
CA SER A 221 0.92 12.29 15.46
C SER A 221 0.85 10.76 15.55
N ALA A 222 0.89 10.07 14.40
CA ALA A 222 0.85 8.61 14.37
C ALA A 222 2.23 7.95 14.12
N ASP A 223 3.29 8.74 13.90
CA ASP A 223 4.68 8.31 13.74
C ASP A 223 4.85 7.21 12.66
N VAL A 224 4.08 7.28 11.57
CA VAL A 224 4.19 6.31 10.47
C VAL A 224 5.44 6.56 9.64
N ASP A 225 5.99 5.51 9.02
CA ASP A 225 7.23 5.56 8.23
C ASP A 225 6.99 5.98 6.78
N GLY A 226 5.76 5.83 6.29
CA GLY A 226 5.36 6.26 4.96
C GLY A 226 3.86 6.55 4.89
N ALA A 227 3.48 7.35 3.90
CA ALA A 227 2.09 7.70 3.63
C ALA A 227 1.76 7.41 2.16
N LEU A 228 0.81 6.50 1.96
CA LEU A 228 0.34 6.05 0.66
C LEU A 228 -0.92 6.83 0.28
N ALA A 229 -0.96 7.34 -0.94
CA ALA A 229 -2.12 8.00 -1.50
C ALA A 229 -2.21 7.79 -3.02
N ALA A 230 -3.42 7.86 -3.55
CA ALA A 230 -3.71 7.69 -4.98
C ALA A 230 -4.36 8.94 -5.57
N SER A 231 -5.61 9.19 -5.23
CA SER A 231 -6.47 10.17 -5.89
C SER A 231 -5.95 11.60 -5.85
N VAL A 232 -5.31 12.03 -4.77
CA VAL A 232 -4.75 13.39 -4.62
C VAL A 232 -3.57 13.64 -5.56
N PHE A 233 -2.79 12.60 -5.88
CA PHE A 233 -1.69 12.66 -6.82
C PHE A 233 -2.18 12.50 -8.26
N HIS A 234 -3.07 11.55 -8.54
CA HIS A 234 -3.62 11.32 -9.88
C HIS A 234 -4.36 12.55 -10.41
N SER A 235 -5.13 13.22 -9.57
CA SER A 235 -5.86 14.44 -9.94
C SER A 235 -5.00 15.71 -10.02
N GLY A 236 -3.74 15.64 -9.57
CA GLY A 236 -2.87 16.81 -9.43
C GLY A 236 -3.29 17.79 -8.31
N ALA A 237 -4.20 17.36 -7.41
CA ALA A 237 -4.62 18.21 -6.28
C ALA A 237 -3.45 18.48 -5.32
N ILE A 238 -2.51 17.55 -5.22
CA ILE A 238 -1.27 17.70 -4.45
C ILE A 238 -0.10 17.32 -5.37
N ALA A 239 0.83 18.24 -5.55
CA ALA A 239 2.11 17.97 -6.22
C ALA A 239 3.12 17.45 -5.19
N ILE A 240 3.79 16.32 -5.48
CA ILE A 240 4.74 15.68 -4.56
C ILE A 240 5.86 16.62 -4.11
N PRO A 241 6.52 17.41 -5.00
CA PRO A 241 7.56 18.33 -4.57
C PRO A 241 7.06 19.41 -3.58
N ALA A 242 5.86 19.95 -3.82
CA ALA A 242 5.24 20.92 -2.93
C ALA A 242 4.90 20.32 -1.56
N LEU A 243 4.36 19.09 -1.56
CA LEU A 243 4.07 18.33 -0.32
C LEU A 243 5.34 18.08 0.50
N LYS A 244 6.42 17.63 -0.14
CA LYS A 244 7.69 17.34 0.56
C LYS A 244 8.31 18.62 1.14
N ASN A 245 8.29 19.73 0.40
CA ASN A 245 8.76 21.01 0.90
C ASN A 245 7.93 21.49 2.10
N TYR A 246 6.59 21.37 2.03
CA TYR A 246 5.71 21.69 3.15
C TYR A 246 6.06 20.84 4.38
N LEU A 247 6.15 19.50 4.23
CA LEU A 247 6.46 18.57 5.31
C LEU A 247 7.84 18.84 5.91
N HIS A 248 8.84 19.12 5.08
CA HIS A 248 10.17 19.51 5.55
C HIS A 248 10.11 20.79 6.40
N GLY A 249 9.34 21.79 5.97
CA GLY A 249 9.10 23.02 6.72
C GLY A 249 8.36 22.81 8.05
N GLN A 250 7.63 21.69 8.19
CA GLN A 250 6.98 21.26 9.43
C GLN A 250 7.89 20.39 10.32
N GLY A 251 9.18 20.22 9.97
CA GLY A 251 10.13 19.43 10.74
C GLY A 251 10.10 17.92 10.47
N VAL A 252 9.35 17.46 9.46
CA VAL A 252 9.37 16.05 9.03
C VAL A 252 10.60 15.80 8.18
N ALA A 253 11.37 14.75 8.50
CA ALA A 253 12.55 14.39 7.71
C ALA A 253 12.12 13.85 6.32
N MET A 254 12.39 14.62 5.27
CA MET A 254 12.06 14.28 3.88
C MET A 254 13.33 14.19 3.03
N ARG A 255 13.31 13.34 2.01
CA ARG A 255 14.27 13.38 0.90
C ARG A 255 13.73 14.37 -0.14
N LEU A 256 14.38 15.51 -0.31
CA LEU A 256 14.03 16.55 -1.28
C LEU A 256 14.68 16.28 -2.63
#